data_9898f90337789ba4772f0355935d1c89
#
_entry.id   9898f90337789ba4772f0355935d1c89
#
_cell.length_a   1.000
_cell.length_b   1.000
_cell.length_c   1.000
_cell.angle_alpha   90.00
_cell.angle_beta   90.00
_cell.angle_gamma   90.00
#
_symmetry.space_group_name_H-M   'P 1'
#
loop_
_entity.id
_entity.type
_entity.pdbx_description
1 polymer ?
#
loop_
_entity_poly.entity_id
_entity_poly.type
_entity_poly.pdbx_seq_one_letter_code
_entity_poly.pdbx_strand_id
1 'polypeptide(L)'
;MTCIIRASSSSPSFFPSKLPSFHSKPAPNPPLFDLRLLMSIVADPSPRGTDDRRLAARCHAVPGLSADEVIAASDEAFGRHSSPSLKRSGSGVAIMWFRNDLRLMDNEALVRAWAASESVLPVYCVDPRNFGATHYFGFPKTGALRAQFLIECLEDLKKNLMKRGLNLLVRFGKPEDILPSIARVFSAHTVYAQKETCSEELLVEKLVLKGLQQVVLPQGGTSNQKSVGPKLVLVWGSSMYHIDDIPFSTKNLPDVYTQFRKAVESKCSIRGCFKLPVSLGPPPNTGLDQIDGWGTIPTLEQLGLKESKHEQGIHFLGGENAALGRISEYFWKKDLLRVYKETRNGMMGPDYSTKFSPWLASGSLSPRYIYEEVRRYEKQRVANDSTYWVLFELIWRDYFKFISMKHGNSIFHLGGPRNVVSKWSQDRSLFESWRDGRTGYPLIDANMKELSTTGFMSNRGRQIVCSFLVRDMGIDWRMGAEWFETCLLDYDPASNYGNWTYGAGVGNDPREDRYFSIPKQAKTYDPEGDYVAYWLPELRQLPKERRNFPGQSYIKQIVPLKFGNTHQSTHASNGRSENTHHSHVRKGRRQNKM
;
A
#
# COMPACT_ATOMS: atom_id res chain seq x y z
N MET A 1 1.48 -0.29 -2.53
CA MET A 1 1.46 1.07 -2.07
C MET A 1 2.04 1.97 -3.13
N THR A 2 1.28 2.94 -3.57
CA THR A 2 1.61 3.73 -4.76
C THR A 2 1.73 5.19 -4.34
N CYS A 3 2.86 5.81 -4.65
CA CYS A 3 3.13 7.17 -4.23
C CYS A 3 2.40 8.21 -5.06
N ILE A 4 1.94 9.29 -4.41
CA ILE A 4 1.19 10.39 -5.03
C ILE A 4 2.05 11.28 -5.97
N ILE A 5 3.31 11.00 -6.24
CA ILE A 5 4.21 11.93 -6.92
C ILE A 5 4.52 11.55 -8.36
N ARG A 6 4.34 12.49 -9.26
CA ARG A 6 4.84 12.44 -10.64
C ARG A 6 6.27 12.96 -10.68
N ALA A 7 7.21 12.17 -11.15
CA ALA A 7 8.49 12.73 -11.58
C ALA A 7 8.23 13.62 -12.82
N SER A 8 8.60 14.88 -12.73
CA SER A 8 8.66 15.73 -13.94
C SER A 8 9.70 15.12 -14.88
N SER A 9 9.33 14.97 -16.13
CA SER A 9 10.21 14.57 -17.21
C SER A 9 11.23 15.68 -17.51
N SER A 10 12.25 15.78 -16.70
CA SER A 10 13.51 16.42 -17.07
C SER A 10 14.60 15.44 -16.63
N SER A 11 15.02 14.62 -17.58
CA SER A 11 16.18 13.76 -17.44
C SER A 11 17.44 14.63 -17.43
N PRO A 12 18.27 14.52 -16.41
CA PRO A 12 19.69 14.62 -16.64
C PRO A 12 20.20 13.18 -16.76
N SER A 13 20.68 12.84 -17.92
CA SER A 13 21.56 11.71 -18.15
C SER A 13 22.81 11.84 -17.27
N PHE A 14 22.88 11.05 -16.21
CA PHE A 14 24.11 10.80 -15.48
C PHE A 14 24.19 9.32 -15.14
N PHE A 15 24.83 8.56 -16.04
CA PHE A 15 25.47 7.30 -15.70
C PHE A 15 26.93 7.61 -15.32
N PRO A 16 27.45 7.03 -14.26
CA PRO A 16 28.89 7.05 -14.04
C PRO A 16 29.55 6.13 -15.09
N SER A 17 30.33 6.74 -15.97
CA SER A 17 31.24 6.06 -16.86
C SER A 17 32.35 5.41 -16.05
N LYS A 18 32.38 4.07 -15.98
CA LYS A 18 33.53 3.18 -16.03
C LYS A 18 33.11 1.76 -15.63
N LEU A 19 32.86 0.92 -16.64
CA LEU A 19 33.04 -0.53 -16.56
C LEU A 19 34.03 -0.92 -17.67
N PRO A 20 34.85 -1.94 -17.45
CA PRO A 20 35.92 -2.32 -18.39
C PRO A 20 35.35 -2.90 -19.69
N SER A 21 35.94 -2.49 -20.80
CA SER A 21 35.64 -2.92 -22.14
C SER A 21 35.91 -4.40 -22.36
N PHE A 22 34.85 -5.17 -22.62
CA PHE A 22 34.97 -6.43 -23.32
C PHE A 22 34.46 -6.26 -24.75
N HIS A 23 35.36 -6.40 -25.72
CA HIS A 23 35.03 -6.47 -27.15
C HIS A 23 34.31 -7.80 -27.42
N SER A 24 33.06 -7.74 -27.81
CA SER A 24 32.37 -8.81 -28.52
C SER A 24 31.56 -8.23 -29.68
N LYS A 25 31.66 -8.92 -30.82
CA LYS A 25 31.07 -8.57 -32.12
C LYS A 25 29.54 -8.36 -32.03
N PRO A 26 28.96 -7.51 -32.88
CA PRO A 26 27.51 -7.26 -32.88
C PRO A 26 26.74 -8.50 -33.37
N ALA A 27 25.78 -8.94 -32.58
CA ALA A 27 24.76 -9.89 -32.99
C ALA A 27 23.67 -9.18 -33.82
N PRO A 28 23.01 -9.88 -34.75
CA PRO A 28 22.02 -9.27 -35.64
C PRO A 28 20.78 -8.81 -34.88
N ASN A 29 20.23 -7.67 -35.33
CA ASN A 29 19.00 -7.07 -34.79
C ASN A 29 17.86 -8.09 -34.75
N PRO A 30 17.16 -8.23 -33.62
CA PRO A 30 15.89 -8.95 -33.60
C PRO A 30 14.81 -8.15 -34.34
N PRO A 31 13.84 -8.82 -34.99
CA PRO A 31 12.81 -8.15 -35.78
C PRO A 31 11.97 -7.22 -34.90
N LEU A 32 11.64 -6.07 -35.45
CA LEU A 32 10.64 -5.12 -34.92
C LEU A 32 9.33 -5.86 -34.68
N PHE A 33 8.99 -6.11 -33.43
CA PHE A 33 7.66 -6.57 -33.06
C PHE A 33 6.67 -5.41 -33.22
N ASP A 34 5.75 -5.58 -34.16
CA ASP A 34 4.71 -4.65 -34.53
C ASP A 34 3.79 -4.38 -33.34
N LEU A 35 3.72 -3.13 -32.90
CA LEU A 35 2.77 -2.64 -31.88
C LEU A 35 1.30 -2.93 -32.21
N ARG A 36 1.00 -3.36 -33.45
CA ARG A 36 -0.32 -3.74 -33.93
C ARG A 36 -0.77 -5.10 -33.39
N LEU A 37 0.14 -5.98 -32.95
CA LEU A 37 -0.24 -7.30 -32.43
C LEU A 37 -0.82 -7.24 -30.99
N LEU A 38 -0.56 -6.20 -30.24
CA LEU A 38 -1.19 -5.96 -28.93
C LEU A 38 -2.58 -5.30 -29.04
N MET A 39 -2.91 -4.77 -30.23
CA MET A 39 -4.26 -4.27 -30.55
C MET A 39 -5.12 -5.27 -31.33
N SER A 40 -4.57 -6.33 -31.89
CA SER A 40 -5.29 -7.27 -32.76
C SER A 40 -5.98 -8.44 -32.04
N ILE A 41 -5.97 -8.48 -30.72
CA ILE A 41 -6.84 -9.39 -29.94
C ILE A 41 -8.24 -8.77 -29.71
N VAL A 42 -8.52 -7.63 -30.33
CA VAL A 42 -9.81 -6.93 -30.23
C VAL A 42 -10.34 -6.60 -31.64
N ALA A 43 -10.51 -7.58 -32.52
CA ALA A 43 -11.32 -7.38 -33.71
C ALA A 43 -11.92 -8.69 -34.21
N ASP A 44 -13.13 -8.98 -33.77
CA ASP A 44 -14.08 -9.78 -34.52
C ASP A 44 -15.45 -9.06 -34.47
N PRO A 45 -16.04 -8.71 -35.62
CA PRO A 45 -17.25 -7.94 -35.66
C PRO A 45 -18.50 -8.84 -35.72
N SER A 46 -19.23 -8.96 -34.62
CA SER A 46 -20.60 -9.48 -34.64
C SER A 46 -21.47 -8.83 -33.55
N PRO A 47 -22.80 -8.84 -33.67
CA PRO A 47 -23.65 -7.69 -33.47
C PRO A 47 -24.16 -7.51 -32.04
N ARG A 48 -24.29 -6.25 -31.67
CA ARG A 48 -25.12 -5.65 -30.59
C ARG A 48 -25.54 -6.56 -29.42
N GLY A 49 -24.73 -6.62 -28.40
CA GLY A 49 -24.92 -7.36 -27.14
C GLY A 49 -23.62 -7.61 -26.39
N THR A 50 -22.48 -7.14 -26.89
CA THR A 50 -21.14 -7.57 -26.53
C THR A 50 -20.40 -6.60 -25.59
N ASP A 51 -20.88 -5.39 -25.39
CA ASP A 51 -20.17 -4.38 -24.58
C ASP A 51 -20.27 -4.71 -23.07
N ASP A 52 -21.40 -5.22 -22.61
CA ASP A 52 -21.59 -5.62 -21.20
C ASP A 52 -20.75 -6.85 -20.80
N ARG A 53 -20.58 -7.82 -21.71
CA ARG A 53 -19.74 -8.99 -21.44
C ARG A 53 -18.25 -8.67 -21.45
N ARG A 54 -17.81 -7.71 -22.27
CA ARG A 54 -16.40 -7.25 -22.29
C ARG A 54 -16.05 -6.40 -21.08
N LEU A 55 -16.98 -5.61 -20.56
CA LEU A 55 -16.82 -4.87 -19.31
C LEU A 55 -16.86 -5.82 -18.09
N ALA A 56 -17.77 -6.78 -18.07
CA ALA A 56 -17.89 -7.79 -17.01
C ALA A 56 -16.69 -8.77 -16.97
N ALA A 57 -16.11 -9.12 -18.11
CA ALA A 57 -14.93 -10.02 -18.19
C ALA A 57 -13.63 -9.40 -17.59
N ARG A 58 -13.67 -8.16 -17.11
CA ARG A 58 -12.53 -7.50 -16.46
C ARG A 58 -12.51 -7.63 -14.93
N CYS A 59 -13.46 -8.36 -14.35
CA CYS A 59 -13.45 -8.76 -12.94
C CYS A 59 -12.56 -9.99 -12.78
N HIS A 60 -11.44 -9.84 -12.09
CA HIS A 60 -10.53 -10.96 -11.87
C HIS A 60 -10.05 -10.97 -10.42
N ALA A 61 -9.91 -12.19 -9.88
CA ALA A 61 -9.17 -12.37 -8.63
C ALA A 61 -7.70 -11.97 -8.83
N VAL A 62 -7.08 -11.45 -7.81
CA VAL A 62 -5.64 -11.17 -7.79
C VAL A 62 -5.03 -11.99 -6.65
N PRO A 63 -4.16 -12.93 -6.97
CA PRO A 63 -3.64 -13.31 -8.29
C PRO A 63 -4.67 -13.99 -9.18
N GLY A 64 -4.56 -13.82 -10.50
CA GLY A 64 -5.38 -14.50 -11.52
C GLY A 64 -4.84 -15.88 -11.91
N LEU A 65 -4.16 -16.54 -10.99
CA LEU A 65 -3.65 -17.91 -11.10
C LEU A 65 -4.65 -18.89 -10.51
N SER A 66 -4.66 -20.15 -10.99
CA SER A 66 -5.35 -21.23 -10.32
C SER A 66 -4.75 -21.52 -8.94
N ALA A 67 -5.48 -22.21 -8.07
CA ALA A 67 -4.98 -22.60 -6.76
C ALA A 67 -3.67 -23.41 -6.84
N ASP A 68 -3.59 -24.36 -7.79
CA ASP A 68 -2.40 -25.18 -8.02
C ASP A 68 -1.20 -24.35 -8.50
N GLU A 69 -1.43 -23.37 -9.38
CA GLU A 69 -0.38 -22.44 -9.81
C GLU A 69 0.14 -21.57 -8.67
N VAL A 70 -0.75 -21.11 -7.78
CA VAL A 70 -0.37 -20.36 -6.57
C VAL A 70 0.46 -21.22 -5.64
N ILE A 71 0.06 -22.48 -5.42
CA ILE A 71 0.81 -23.44 -4.59
C ILE A 71 2.18 -23.69 -5.20
N ALA A 72 2.27 -23.98 -6.49
CA ALA A 72 3.53 -24.24 -7.17
C ALA A 72 4.49 -23.05 -7.09
N ALA A 73 4.00 -21.82 -7.33
CA ALA A 73 4.78 -20.59 -7.21
C ALA A 73 5.30 -20.36 -5.78
N SER A 74 4.46 -20.66 -4.79
CA SER A 74 4.82 -20.52 -3.38
C SER A 74 5.86 -21.55 -2.96
N ASP A 75 5.67 -22.81 -3.33
CA ASP A 75 6.60 -23.91 -2.99
C ASP A 75 7.98 -23.67 -3.65
N GLU A 76 8.03 -23.16 -4.88
CA GLU A 76 9.27 -22.73 -5.51
C GLU A 76 9.97 -21.61 -4.72
N ALA A 77 9.21 -20.58 -4.33
CA ALA A 77 9.74 -19.45 -3.59
C ALA A 77 10.27 -19.87 -2.20
N PHE A 78 9.49 -20.67 -1.47
CA PHE A 78 9.92 -21.23 -0.18
C PHE A 78 11.13 -22.15 -0.32
N GLY A 79 11.18 -23.00 -1.36
CA GLY A 79 12.33 -23.87 -1.65
C GLY A 79 13.63 -23.08 -1.81
N ARG A 80 13.58 -21.98 -2.56
CA ARG A 80 14.75 -21.09 -2.76
C ARG A 80 15.21 -20.35 -1.50
N HIS A 81 14.29 -20.09 -0.57
CA HIS A 81 14.57 -19.31 0.64
C HIS A 81 14.67 -20.16 1.91
N SER A 82 14.47 -21.46 1.85
CA SER A 82 14.71 -22.39 2.95
C SER A 82 16.17 -22.84 2.99
N SER A 83 16.70 -23.06 4.20
CA SER A 83 18.07 -23.53 4.39
C SER A 83 18.14 -24.64 5.46
N PRO A 84 18.68 -25.81 5.11
CA PRO A 84 18.91 -26.88 6.09
C PRO A 84 20.12 -26.61 6.99
N SER A 85 20.97 -25.63 6.65
CA SER A 85 22.17 -25.31 7.43
C SER A 85 21.90 -24.49 8.68
N LEU A 86 20.71 -23.93 8.81
CA LEU A 86 20.32 -23.16 10.00
C LEU A 86 20.18 -24.10 11.21
N LYS A 87 20.83 -23.73 12.30
CA LYS A 87 20.80 -24.49 13.54
C LYS A 87 20.13 -23.71 14.66
N ARG A 88 19.34 -24.40 15.44
CA ARG A 88 18.80 -23.91 16.70
C ARG A 88 19.84 -24.10 17.79
N SER A 89 20.05 -23.09 18.63
CA SER A 89 21.04 -23.15 19.72
C SER A 89 20.46 -22.69 21.07
N GLY A 90 19.27 -22.13 21.07
CA GLY A 90 18.60 -21.65 22.28
C GLY A 90 17.89 -22.76 23.07
N SER A 91 17.45 -22.44 24.27
CA SER A 91 16.70 -23.31 25.16
C SER A 91 15.38 -22.66 25.59
N GLY A 92 14.44 -23.46 26.08
CA GLY A 92 13.15 -23.00 26.56
C GLY A 92 12.24 -22.48 25.45
N VAL A 93 11.26 -21.67 25.84
CA VAL A 93 10.20 -21.19 24.94
C VAL A 93 10.37 -19.71 24.61
N ALA A 94 10.25 -19.37 23.33
CA ALA A 94 10.08 -17.98 22.87
C ALA A 94 8.70 -17.80 22.22
N ILE A 95 8.14 -16.63 22.38
CA ILE A 95 6.90 -16.22 21.69
C ILE A 95 7.27 -15.42 20.43
N MET A 96 6.71 -15.79 19.28
CA MET A 96 6.68 -14.96 18.09
C MET A 96 5.32 -14.26 18.01
N TRP A 97 5.29 -12.97 18.32
CA TRP A 97 4.08 -12.16 18.23
C TRP A 97 3.98 -11.54 16.83
N PHE A 98 3.13 -12.16 16.00
CA PHE A 98 2.81 -11.63 14.66
C PHE A 98 1.93 -10.38 14.75
N ARG A 99 2.24 -9.39 13.91
CA ARG A 99 1.54 -8.11 13.80
C ARG A 99 1.25 -7.81 12.31
N ASN A 100 1.88 -6.77 11.75
CA ASN A 100 1.83 -6.45 10.30
C ASN A 100 3.00 -7.13 9.57
N ASP A 101 3.25 -8.39 9.86
CA ASP A 101 4.30 -9.24 9.28
C ASP A 101 3.82 -10.67 9.08
N LEU A 102 2.59 -10.82 8.53
CA LEU A 102 1.87 -12.10 8.40
C LEU A 102 2.48 -12.99 7.31
N ARG A 103 3.76 -13.34 7.50
CA ARG A 103 4.55 -14.17 6.58
C ARG A 103 5.62 -14.98 7.31
N LEU A 104 6.10 -16.03 6.66
CA LEU A 104 7.25 -16.81 7.12
C LEU A 104 8.55 -16.39 6.42
N MET A 105 8.49 -16.17 5.10
CA MET A 105 9.65 -15.76 4.31
C MET A 105 10.17 -14.39 4.73
N ASP A 106 11.48 -14.29 4.87
CA ASP A 106 12.14 -13.04 5.25
C ASP A 106 11.53 -12.39 6.52
N ASN A 107 11.18 -13.23 7.50
CA ASN A 107 10.70 -12.79 8.81
C ASN A 107 11.81 -12.97 9.85
N GLU A 108 12.60 -11.91 10.04
CA GLU A 108 13.75 -11.91 10.95
C GLU A 108 13.33 -12.18 12.40
N ALA A 109 12.17 -11.66 12.86
CA ALA A 109 11.68 -11.88 14.21
C ALA A 109 11.39 -13.38 14.46
N LEU A 110 10.76 -14.05 13.49
CA LEU A 110 10.49 -15.50 13.55
C LEU A 110 11.79 -16.31 13.57
N VAL A 111 12.74 -15.99 12.68
CA VAL A 111 14.01 -16.71 12.61
C VAL A 111 14.84 -16.52 13.88
N ARG A 112 14.86 -15.31 14.46
CA ARG A 112 15.53 -15.04 15.74
C ARG A 112 14.85 -15.76 16.91
N ALA A 113 13.52 -15.76 16.98
CA ALA A 113 12.76 -16.50 17.97
C ALA A 113 13.09 -18.00 17.90
N TRP A 114 13.10 -18.56 16.70
CA TRP A 114 13.42 -19.96 16.47
C TRP A 114 14.86 -20.31 16.86
N ALA A 115 15.83 -19.49 16.48
CA ALA A 115 17.24 -19.76 16.78
C ALA A 115 17.56 -19.66 18.29
N ALA A 116 16.87 -18.78 19.00
CA ALA A 116 17.12 -18.46 20.41
C ALA A 116 16.31 -19.30 21.41
N SER A 117 15.54 -20.30 20.93
CA SER A 117 14.69 -21.13 21.79
C SER A 117 14.68 -22.59 21.36
N GLU A 118 14.25 -23.45 22.24
CA GLU A 118 13.95 -24.87 21.95
C GLU A 118 12.60 -25.00 21.24
N SER A 119 11.63 -24.19 21.63
CA SER A 119 10.30 -24.15 21.01
C SER A 119 9.84 -22.71 20.77
N VAL A 120 9.16 -22.48 19.65
CA VAL A 120 8.53 -21.19 19.33
C VAL A 120 7.03 -21.34 19.44
N LEU A 121 6.39 -20.37 20.11
CA LEU A 121 4.94 -20.21 20.13
C LEU A 121 4.54 -19.02 19.25
N PRO A 122 4.04 -19.25 18.03
CA PRO A 122 3.47 -18.18 17.19
C PRO A 122 2.14 -17.70 17.78
N VAL A 123 2.00 -16.39 17.96
CA VAL A 123 0.81 -15.76 18.58
C VAL A 123 0.32 -14.62 17.70
N TYR A 124 -0.99 -14.56 17.50
CA TYR A 124 -1.68 -13.40 16.96
C TYR A 124 -2.75 -12.92 17.94
N CYS A 125 -2.72 -11.62 18.27
CA CYS A 125 -3.72 -10.98 19.11
C CYS A 125 -4.74 -10.24 18.25
N VAL A 126 -6.00 -10.66 18.29
CA VAL A 126 -7.11 -9.94 17.64
C VAL A 126 -7.49 -8.77 18.56
N ASP A 127 -6.81 -7.64 18.37
CA ASP A 127 -6.98 -6.46 19.21
C ASP A 127 -8.28 -5.73 18.85
N PRO A 128 -9.24 -5.61 19.78
CA PRO A 128 -10.53 -4.97 19.53
C PRO A 128 -10.39 -3.49 19.13
N ARG A 129 -9.29 -2.83 19.50
CA ARG A 129 -9.04 -1.43 19.11
C ARG A 129 -8.92 -1.26 17.59
N ASN A 130 -8.51 -2.30 16.87
CA ASN A 130 -8.43 -2.27 15.39
C ASN A 130 -9.79 -2.27 14.71
N PHE A 131 -10.86 -2.64 15.43
CA PHE A 131 -12.23 -2.70 14.94
C PHE A 131 -13.15 -1.65 15.59
N GLY A 132 -12.57 -0.72 16.33
CA GLY A 132 -13.27 0.42 16.94
C GLY A 132 -13.51 1.57 15.97
N ALA A 133 -13.42 2.79 16.48
CA ALA A 133 -13.60 4.03 15.74
C ALA A 133 -12.26 4.73 15.46
N THR A 134 -12.18 5.47 14.36
CA THR A 134 -11.05 6.34 14.03
C THR A 134 -10.97 7.53 14.97
N HIS A 135 -9.78 8.14 15.06
CA HIS A 135 -9.45 9.06 16.15
C HIS A 135 -10.20 10.40 16.10
N TYR A 136 -10.29 11.04 14.92
CA TYR A 136 -10.84 12.42 14.82
C TYR A 136 -12.32 12.46 14.47
N PHE A 137 -12.79 11.56 13.61
CA PHE A 137 -14.15 11.64 13.03
C PHE A 137 -15.03 10.46 13.38
N GLY A 138 -14.50 9.44 14.06
CA GLY A 138 -15.29 8.31 14.57
C GLY A 138 -15.82 7.38 13.48
N PHE A 139 -15.14 7.28 12.33
CA PHE A 139 -15.47 6.28 11.30
C PHE A 139 -15.09 4.87 11.78
N PRO A 140 -15.69 3.81 11.24
CA PRO A 140 -15.22 2.45 11.51
C PRO A 140 -13.73 2.32 11.14
N LYS A 141 -12.88 1.86 12.08
CA LYS A 141 -11.43 1.80 11.85
C LYS A 141 -11.04 0.75 10.82
N THR A 142 -11.77 -0.36 10.75
CA THR A 142 -11.57 -1.43 9.77
C THR A 142 -12.89 -1.81 9.12
N GLY A 143 -12.99 -1.67 7.80
CA GLY A 143 -14.15 -2.11 7.03
C GLY A 143 -14.13 -3.63 6.77
N ALA A 144 -15.28 -4.17 6.35
CA ALA A 144 -15.47 -5.61 6.16
C ALA A 144 -14.48 -6.22 5.14
N LEU A 145 -14.19 -5.54 4.04
CA LEU A 145 -13.26 -6.03 3.02
C LEU A 145 -11.84 -6.18 3.57
N ARG A 146 -11.36 -5.18 4.36
CA ARG A 146 -10.03 -5.26 4.99
C ARG A 146 -9.98 -6.33 6.08
N ALA A 147 -11.06 -6.49 6.85
CA ALA A 147 -11.17 -7.55 7.84
C ALA A 147 -11.17 -8.94 7.19
N GLN A 148 -11.90 -9.13 6.09
CA GLN A 148 -11.89 -10.38 5.32
C GLN A 148 -10.50 -10.71 4.79
N PHE A 149 -9.82 -9.73 4.19
CA PHE A 149 -8.44 -9.90 3.72
C PHE A 149 -7.47 -10.29 4.87
N LEU A 150 -7.64 -9.71 6.07
CA LEU A 150 -6.87 -10.07 7.26
C LEU A 150 -7.15 -11.52 7.69
N ILE A 151 -8.41 -11.95 7.69
CA ILE A 151 -8.82 -13.32 8.03
C ILE A 151 -8.11 -14.32 7.09
N GLU A 152 -8.15 -14.06 5.79
CA GLU A 152 -7.46 -14.88 4.78
C GLU A 152 -5.94 -14.90 4.99
N CYS A 153 -5.33 -13.76 5.35
CA CYS A 153 -3.91 -13.71 5.70
C CYS A 153 -3.57 -14.58 6.93
N LEU A 154 -4.43 -14.61 7.94
CA LEU A 154 -4.23 -15.43 9.14
C LEU A 154 -4.42 -16.92 8.84
N GLU A 155 -5.40 -17.28 8.02
CA GLU A 155 -5.62 -18.65 7.56
C GLU A 155 -4.41 -19.19 6.79
N ASP A 156 -3.88 -18.39 5.87
CA ASP A 156 -2.71 -18.73 5.08
C ASP A 156 -1.46 -18.85 5.94
N LEU A 157 -1.23 -17.91 6.87
CA LEU A 157 -0.14 -17.95 7.83
C LEU A 157 -0.21 -19.23 8.69
N LYS A 158 -1.39 -19.57 9.21
CA LYS A 158 -1.62 -20.78 10.00
C LYS A 158 -1.29 -22.04 9.20
N LYS A 159 -1.77 -22.14 7.94
CA LYS A 159 -1.45 -23.25 7.03
C LYS A 159 0.06 -23.38 6.78
N ASN A 160 0.75 -22.27 6.53
CA ASN A 160 2.18 -22.24 6.28
C ASN A 160 3.00 -22.63 7.53
N LEU A 161 2.57 -22.21 8.73
CA LEU A 161 3.15 -22.64 10.00
C LEU A 161 2.97 -24.15 10.21
N MET A 162 1.75 -24.67 9.97
CA MET A 162 1.44 -26.09 10.14
C MET A 162 2.26 -26.99 9.20
N LYS A 163 2.45 -26.57 7.95
CA LYS A 163 3.35 -27.28 7.00
C LYS A 163 4.79 -27.40 7.53
N ARG A 164 5.20 -26.54 8.51
CA ARG A 164 6.57 -26.52 9.08
C ARG A 164 6.64 -26.97 10.53
N GLY A 165 5.59 -27.62 11.02
CA GLY A 165 5.56 -28.23 12.37
C GLY A 165 5.27 -27.24 13.50
N LEU A 166 4.69 -26.06 13.20
CA LEU A 166 4.13 -25.14 14.21
C LEU A 166 2.63 -24.97 14.00
N ASN A 167 2.00 -24.21 14.90
CA ASN A 167 0.62 -23.75 14.74
C ASN A 167 0.51 -22.29 15.17
N LEU A 168 -0.58 -21.60 14.84
CA LEU A 168 -0.85 -20.22 15.23
C LEU A 168 -1.82 -20.17 16.40
N LEU A 169 -1.36 -19.63 17.53
CA LEU A 169 -2.21 -19.31 18.67
C LEU A 169 -2.92 -17.98 18.40
N VAL A 170 -4.25 -18.02 18.33
CA VAL A 170 -5.08 -16.82 18.13
C VAL A 170 -5.83 -16.50 19.41
N ARG A 171 -5.76 -15.23 19.85
CA ARG A 171 -6.47 -14.75 21.05
C ARG A 171 -7.14 -13.42 20.78
N PHE A 172 -8.37 -13.27 21.28
CA PHE A 172 -9.10 -12.00 21.29
C PHE A 172 -8.72 -11.21 22.54
N GLY A 173 -8.38 -9.94 22.36
CA GLY A 173 -8.08 -9.01 23.42
C GLY A 173 -6.81 -8.20 23.17
N LYS A 174 -6.46 -7.39 24.15
CA LYS A 174 -5.31 -6.49 24.07
C LYS A 174 -3.99 -7.27 24.21
N PRO A 175 -2.99 -7.03 23.34
CA PRO A 175 -1.69 -7.69 23.40
C PRO A 175 -1.00 -7.56 24.78
N GLU A 176 -1.16 -6.41 25.43
CA GLU A 176 -0.60 -6.13 26.75
C GLU A 176 -1.17 -6.99 27.89
N ASP A 177 -2.35 -7.57 27.70
CA ASP A 177 -2.97 -8.50 28.64
C ASP A 177 -2.66 -9.96 28.26
N ILE A 178 -2.73 -10.26 26.96
CA ILE A 178 -2.58 -11.61 26.40
C ILE A 178 -1.13 -12.09 26.52
N LEU A 179 -0.16 -11.32 26.01
CA LEU A 179 1.23 -11.76 25.90
C LEU A 179 1.89 -12.04 27.26
N PRO A 180 1.70 -11.19 28.31
CA PRO A 180 2.20 -11.52 29.65
C PRO A 180 1.57 -12.77 30.25
N SER A 181 0.27 -13.00 30.03
CA SER A 181 -0.42 -14.21 30.49
C SER A 181 0.14 -15.47 29.84
N ILE A 182 0.28 -15.44 28.50
CA ILE A 182 0.86 -16.55 27.74
C ILE A 182 2.32 -16.78 28.14
N ALA A 183 3.12 -15.71 28.29
CA ALA A 183 4.52 -15.83 28.70
C ALA A 183 4.68 -16.51 30.06
N ARG A 184 3.75 -16.27 31.01
CA ARG A 184 3.73 -16.94 32.30
C ARG A 184 3.40 -18.43 32.18
N VAL A 185 2.35 -18.78 31.42
CA VAL A 185 1.91 -20.17 31.24
C VAL A 185 2.99 -21.04 30.59
N PHE A 186 3.62 -20.53 29.54
CA PHE A 186 4.66 -21.27 28.81
C PHE A 186 6.07 -21.05 29.37
N SER A 187 6.23 -20.29 30.44
CA SER A 187 7.55 -19.88 30.94
C SER A 187 8.44 -19.30 29.85
N ALA A 188 7.85 -18.52 28.92
CA ALA A 188 8.55 -18.00 27.78
C ALA A 188 9.53 -16.90 28.20
N HIS A 189 10.80 -17.03 27.82
CA HIS A 189 11.86 -16.10 28.21
C HIS A 189 11.90 -14.81 27.37
N THR A 190 11.35 -14.83 26.14
CA THR A 190 11.41 -13.68 25.22
C THR A 190 10.20 -13.66 24.30
N VAL A 191 9.66 -12.48 24.07
CA VAL A 191 8.68 -12.18 23.02
C VAL A 191 9.40 -11.44 21.88
N TYR A 192 9.37 -12.00 20.68
CA TYR A 192 9.89 -11.39 19.46
C TYR A 192 8.74 -10.82 18.64
N ALA A 193 8.89 -9.62 18.10
CA ALA A 193 7.91 -9.00 17.22
C ALA A 193 8.57 -8.04 16.24
N GLN A 194 7.89 -7.75 15.15
CA GLN A 194 8.26 -6.67 14.24
C GLN A 194 8.07 -5.31 14.92
N LYS A 195 9.08 -4.43 14.81
CA LYS A 195 9.01 -3.05 15.30
C LYS A 195 8.14 -2.19 14.38
N GLU A 196 7.27 -1.39 14.98
CA GLU A 196 6.41 -0.45 14.28
C GLU A 196 6.88 1.01 14.44
N THR A 197 6.20 1.95 13.74
CA THR A 197 6.69 3.33 13.62
C THR A 197 5.67 4.40 14.02
N CYS A 198 4.39 4.07 14.14
CA CYS A 198 3.34 5.04 14.45
C CYS A 198 2.82 4.92 15.88
N SER A 199 2.18 5.96 16.37
CA SER A 199 1.92 6.16 17.79
C SER A 199 1.07 5.10 18.46
N GLU A 200 0.03 4.59 17.77
CA GLU A 200 -0.85 3.58 18.36
C GLU A 200 -0.09 2.27 18.58
N GLU A 201 0.64 1.81 17.58
CA GLU A 201 1.44 0.60 17.65
C GLU A 201 2.60 0.73 18.65
N LEU A 202 3.23 1.91 18.72
CA LEU A 202 4.28 2.20 19.70
C LEU A 202 3.74 2.24 21.13
N LEU A 203 2.51 2.70 21.33
CA LEU A 203 1.84 2.63 22.63
C LEU A 203 1.61 1.19 23.06
N VAL A 204 1.12 0.34 22.14
CA VAL A 204 0.93 -1.10 22.41
C VAL A 204 2.26 -1.76 22.79
N GLU A 205 3.36 -1.46 22.07
CA GLU A 205 4.70 -1.98 22.40
C GLU A 205 5.13 -1.60 23.83
N LYS A 206 4.90 -0.36 24.25
CA LYS A 206 5.21 0.11 25.60
C LYS A 206 4.36 -0.60 26.66
N LEU A 207 3.08 -0.80 26.40
CA LEU A 207 2.15 -1.48 27.32
C LEU A 207 2.51 -2.97 27.46
N VAL A 208 2.81 -3.65 26.35
CA VAL A 208 3.30 -5.04 26.36
C VAL A 208 4.59 -5.16 27.15
N LEU A 209 5.57 -4.29 26.91
CA LEU A 209 6.84 -4.28 27.67
C LEU A 209 6.58 -4.14 29.17
N LYS A 210 5.70 -3.21 29.58
CA LYS A 210 5.31 -3.01 30.98
C LYS A 210 4.65 -4.25 31.58
N GLY A 211 3.75 -4.89 30.83
CA GLY A 211 3.08 -6.13 31.25
C GLY A 211 4.06 -7.29 31.42
N LEU A 212 5.00 -7.47 30.48
CA LEU A 212 6.04 -8.50 30.56
C LEU A 212 6.98 -8.32 31.75
N GLN A 213 7.32 -7.09 32.12
CA GLN A 213 8.15 -6.77 33.30
C GLN A 213 7.50 -7.20 34.62
N GLN A 214 6.19 -7.40 34.66
CA GLN A 214 5.45 -7.86 35.85
C GLN A 214 5.33 -9.38 35.91
N VAL A 215 5.77 -10.09 34.88
CA VAL A 215 5.75 -11.57 34.88
C VAL A 215 6.93 -12.10 35.64
N VAL A 216 6.66 -12.96 36.63
CA VAL A 216 7.67 -13.72 37.37
C VAL A 216 7.75 -15.10 36.74
N LEU A 217 8.92 -15.45 36.19
CA LEU A 217 9.18 -16.77 35.65
C LEU A 217 9.74 -17.69 36.73
N PRO A 218 9.37 -19.01 36.74
CA PRO A 218 9.99 -19.98 37.63
C PRO A 218 11.50 -20.07 37.39
N GLN A 219 12.31 -19.98 38.45
CA GLN A 219 13.76 -20.14 38.33
C GLN A 219 14.15 -21.59 38.52
N GLY A 220 14.87 -22.16 37.58
CA GLY A 220 15.59 -23.42 37.77
C GLY A 220 16.89 -23.19 38.56
N GLY A 221 16.86 -23.37 39.88
CA GLY A 221 18.03 -23.57 40.73
C GLY A 221 18.84 -22.34 41.15
N THR A 222 19.03 -22.22 42.45
CA THR A 222 19.87 -21.32 43.28
C THR A 222 19.32 -19.93 43.59
N SER A 223 19.14 -19.73 44.87
CA SER A 223 18.31 -18.76 45.59
C SER A 223 18.88 -17.33 45.73
N ASN A 224 19.39 -16.65 44.76
CA ASN A 224 19.81 -15.23 44.96
C ASN A 224 19.78 -14.34 43.72
N GLN A 225 19.22 -14.75 42.60
CA GLN A 225 19.05 -13.81 41.45
C GLN A 225 17.63 -13.24 41.43
N LYS A 226 17.51 -11.90 41.28
CA LYS A 226 16.24 -11.22 41.04
C LYS A 226 15.54 -11.88 39.85
N SER A 227 14.29 -12.31 40.01
CA SER A 227 13.47 -12.85 38.95
C SER A 227 13.36 -11.81 37.81
N VAL A 228 13.88 -12.18 36.66
CA VAL A 228 13.83 -11.31 35.48
C VAL A 228 12.65 -11.76 34.62
N GLY A 229 11.72 -10.84 34.39
CA GLY A 229 10.57 -11.11 33.49
C GLY A 229 11.00 -11.36 32.05
N PRO A 230 10.08 -11.83 31.19
CA PRO A 230 10.32 -12.05 29.76
C PRO A 230 10.81 -10.78 29.06
N LYS A 231 11.75 -10.93 28.13
CA LYS A 231 12.24 -9.81 27.31
C LYS A 231 11.27 -9.54 26.15
N LEU A 232 11.13 -8.28 25.75
CA LEU A 232 10.52 -7.91 24.46
C LEU A 232 11.64 -7.51 23.49
N VAL A 233 11.77 -8.21 22.36
CA VAL A 233 12.73 -7.95 21.31
C VAL A 233 12.00 -7.51 20.06
N LEU A 234 12.15 -6.22 19.72
CA LEU A 234 11.54 -5.62 18.54
C LEU A 234 12.54 -5.61 17.39
N VAL A 235 12.17 -6.21 16.26
CA VAL A 235 13.02 -6.45 15.11
C VAL A 235 12.56 -5.60 13.92
N TRP A 236 13.48 -4.94 13.26
CA TRP A 236 13.18 -4.17 12.06
C TRP A 236 13.06 -5.09 10.83
N GLY A 237 11.89 -5.15 10.21
CA GLY A 237 11.62 -6.08 9.09
C GLY A 237 10.62 -5.58 8.04
N SER A 238 10.09 -4.38 8.22
CA SER A 238 8.97 -3.87 7.40
C SER A 238 9.39 -3.06 6.18
N SER A 239 10.68 -2.75 6.00
CA SER A 239 11.21 -1.90 4.91
C SER A 239 12.24 -2.62 4.06
N MET A 240 12.48 -2.10 2.86
CA MET A 240 13.51 -2.58 1.96
C MET A 240 14.91 -2.22 2.49
N TYR A 241 15.12 -0.95 2.87
CA TYR A 241 16.34 -0.52 3.56
C TYR A 241 16.20 -0.73 5.07
N HIS A 242 17.25 -1.27 5.69
CA HIS A 242 17.27 -1.44 7.14
C HIS A 242 17.60 -0.12 7.83
N ILE A 243 16.94 0.15 8.97
CA ILE A 243 17.12 1.42 9.71
C ILE A 243 18.56 1.67 10.16
N ASP A 244 19.30 0.62 10.50
CA ASP A 244 20.70 0.73 10.94
C ASP A 244 21.66 1.02 9.79
N ASP A 245 21.25 0.82 8.54
CA ASP A 245 22.10 0.97 7.35
C ASP A 245 21.90 2.33 6.66
N ILE A 246 20.82 3.07 7.01
CA ILE A 246 20.59 4.38 6.41
C ILE A 246 21.63 5.41 6.91
N PRO A 247 22.09 6.33 6.03
CA PRO A 247 23.21 7.23 6.35
C PRO A 247 22.77 8.45 7.16
N PHE A 248 21.70 8.32 7.96
CA PHE A 248 21.12 9.38 8.78
C PHE A 248 20.66 8.85 10.12
N SER A 249 20.78 9.66 11.16
CA SER A 249 19.94 9.45 12.35
C SER A 249 18.48 9.80 12.05
N THR A 250 17.53 9.23 12.77
CA THR A 250 16.10 9.49 12.57
C THR A 250 15.76 10.99 12.57
N LYS A 251 16.43 11.77 13.44
CA LYS A 251 16.25 13.24 13.55
C LYS A 251 16.75 14.01 12.31
N ASN A 252 17.78 13.47 11.64
CA ASN A 252 18.46 14.14 10.52
C ASN A 252 18.04 13.58 9.15
N LEU A 253 16.96 12.82 9.09
CA LEU A 253 16.40 12.37 7.82
C LEU A 253 16.04 13.56 6.93
N PRO A 254 16.38 13.51 5.62
CA PRO A 254 15.95 14.54 4.68
C PRO A 254 14.43 14.63 4.59
N ASP A 255 13.90 15.84 4.66
CA ASP A 255 12.45 16.09 4.50
C ASP A 255 11.98 15.98 3.06
N VAL A 256 12.90 16.06 2.09
CA VAL A 256 12.58 15.92 0.67
C VAL A 256 12.96 14.53 0.17
N TYR A 257 11.98 13.82 -0.35
CA TYR A 257 12.16 12.46 -0.88
C TYR A 257 13.37 12.28 -1.80
N THR A 258 13.58 13.22 -2.74
CA THR A 258 14.68 13.10 -3.71
C THR A 258 16.05 13.08 -3.02
N GLN A 259 16.21 13.85 -1.95
CA GLN A 259 17.45 13.86 -1.17
C GLN A 259 17.63 12.53 -0.42
N PHE A 260 16.57 12.06 0.25
CA PHE A 260 16.55 10.75 0.91
C PHE A 260 16.92 9.64 -0.06
N ARG A 261 16.18 9.52 -1.18
CA ARG A 261 16.39 8.48 -2.19
C ARG A 261 17.82 8.45 -2.71
N LYS A 262 18.34 9.60 -3.18
CA LYS A 262 19.73 9.68 -3.69
C LYS A 262 20.76 9.24 -2.66
N ALA A 263 20.54 9.56 -1.41
CA ALA A 263 21.48 9.20 -0.35
C ALA A 263 21.44 7.69 -0.02
N VAL A 264 20.26 7.08 0.09
CA VAL A 264 20.17 5.65 0.38
C VAL A 264 20.63 4.80 -0.81
N GLU A 265 20.30 5.20 -2.04
CA GLU A 265 20.76 4.51 -3.26
C GLU A 265 22.28 4.56 -3.44
N SER A 266 22.94 5.66 -3.01
CA SER A 266 24.38 5.82 -3.20
C SER A 266 25.23 5.28 -2.04
N LYS A 267 24.65 5.16 -0.83
CA LYS A 267 25.43 4.88 0.39
C LYS A 267 25.02 3.61 1.12
N CYS A 268 23.88 3.00 0.77
CA CYS A 268 23.35 1.84 1.47
C CYS A 268 23.21 0.65 0.53
N SER A 269 23.44 -0.53 1.07
CA SER A 269 23.07 -1.79 0.43
C SER A 269 21.75 -2.32 1.01
N ILE A 270 20.99 -3.06 0.22
CA ILE A 270 19.81 -3.76 0.68
C ILE A 270 20.24 -5.12 1.21
N ARG A 271 19.89 -5.42 2.47
CA ARG A 271 20.17 -6.72 3.08
C ARG A 271 19.44 -7.83 2.33
N GLY A 272 20.07 -8.98 2.15
CA GLY A 272 19.41 -10.17 1.60
C GLY A 272 18.29 -10.67 2.51
N CYS A 273 17.36 -11.43 1.93
CA CYS A 273 16.26 -12.04 2.67
C CYS A 273 16.79 -13.05 3.69
N PHE A 274 16.22 -13.03 4.89
CA PHE A 274 16.50 -14.05 5.90
C PHE A 274 16.05 -15.41 5.40
N LYS A 275 16.95 -16.40 5.49
CA LYS A 275 16.63 -17.77 5.16
C LYS A 275 15.74 -18.38 6.23
N LEU A 276 14.77 -19.17 5.80
CA LEU A 276 13.84 -19.86 6.66
C LEU A 276 14.38 -21.26 7.00
N PRO A 277 14.30 -21.72 8.25
CA PRO A 277 14.55 -23.12 8.58
C PRO A 277 13.57 -24.05 7.85
N VAL A 278 14.04 -25.22 7.44
CA VAL A 278 13.20 -26.24 6.78
C VAL A 278 12.04 -26.67 7.68
N SER A 279 12.31 -26.83 8.97
CA SER A 279 11.32 -27.09 10.01
C SER A 279 11.39 -26.02 11.10
N LEU A 280 10.25 -25.56 11.57
CA LEU A 280 10.15 -24.61 12.66
C LEU A 280 9.75 -25.28 13.99
N GLY A 281 9.18 -26.48 13.94
CA GLY A 281 8.73 -27.22 15.10
C GLY A 281 9.84 -27.83 15.96
N PRO A 282 9.47 -28.51 17.04
CA PRO A 282 8.10 -28.69 17.54
C PRO A 282 7.54 -27.45 18.24
N PRO A 283 6.21 -27.33 18.38
CA PRO A 283 5.59 -26.35 19.26
C PRO A 283 5.85 -26.73 20.74
N PRO A 284 5.62 -25.81 21.70
CA PRO A 284 5.71 -26.15 23.11
C PRO A 284 4.77 -27.31 23.48
N ASN A 285 5.28 -28.29 24.21
CA ASN A 285 4.55 -29.51 24.57
C ASN A 285 3.66 -29.34 25.80
N THR A 286 3.85 -28.28 26.59
CA THR A 286 3.15 -28.02 27.86
C THR A 286 2.49 -26.65 27.83
N GLY A 287 1.41 -26.49 28.57
CA GLY A 287 0.73 -25.20 28.74
C GLY A 287 -0.50 -24.98 27.85
N LEU A 288 -0.71 -25.76 26.79
CA LEU A 288 -1.90 -25.64 25.94
C LEU A 288 -3.19 -25.99 26.70
N ASP A 289 -3.13 -26.93 27.62
CA ASP A 289 -4.27 -27.31 28.46
C ASP A 289 -4.68 -26.20 29.45
N GLN A 290 -3.77 -25.26 29.73
CA GLN A 290 -4.01 -24.12 30.63
C GLN A 290 -4.58 -22.90 29.91
N ILE A 291 -4.66 -22.95 28.58
CA ILE A 291 -5.08 -21.81 27.75
C ILE A 291 -6.05 -22.24 26.66
N ASP A 292 -7.11 -22.86 26.91
CA ASP A 292 -8.20 -23.14 25.99
C ASP A 292 -7.73 -23.37 24.50
N GLY A 293 -6.75 -24.25 24.34
CA GLY A 293 -6.19 -24.70 23.06
C GLY A 293 -5.55 -23.57 22.20
N TRP A 294 -5.57 -23.76 20.89
CA TRP A 294 -4.95 -22.83 19.89
C TRP A 294 -5.82 -21.62 19.54
N GLY A 295 -7.11 -21.61 19.95
CA GLY A 295 -8.06 -20.60 19.53
C GLY A 295 -8.43 -20.69 18.05
N THR A 296 -9.33 -19.82 17.64
CA THR A 296 -9.87 -19.78 16.27
C THR A 296 -9.60 -18.44 15.61
N ILE A 297 -9.39 -18.46 14.30
CA ILE A 297 -9.37 -17.23 13.49
C ILE A 297 -10.79 -16.66 13.48
N PRO A 298 -10.97 -15.34 13.69
CA PRO A 298 -12.29 -14.73 13.78
C PRO A 298 -13.06 -14.81 12.46
N THR A 299 -14.38 -14.84 12.55
CA THR A 299 -15.26 -14.53 11.43
C THR A 299 -15.58 -13.03 11.39
N LEU A 300 -16.08 -12.54 10.26
CA LEU A 300 -16.53 -11.14 10.16
C LEU A 300 -17.60 -10.80 11.20
N GLU A 301 -18.52 -11.73 11.45
CA GLU A 301 -19.59 -11.56 12.44
C GLU A 301 -19.03 -11.39 13.86
N GLN A 302 -18.02 -12.20 14.25
CA GLN A 302 -17.34 -12.09 15.54
C GLN A 302 -16.58 -10.76 15.69
N LEU A 303 -16.20 -10.12 14.57
CA LEU A 303 -15.59 -8.80 14.53
C LEU A 303 -16.64 -7.67 14.48
N GLY A 304 -17.94 -7.99 14.54
CA GLY A 304 -19.04 -7.03 14.45
C GLY A 304 -19.26 -6.47 13.04
N LEU A 305 -18.77 -7.15 12.02
CA LEU A 305 -18.82 -6.72 10.61
C LEU A 305 -19.75 -7.62 9.81
N LYS A 306 -20.37 -7.04 8.77
CA LYS A 306 -21.23 -7.79 7.84
C LYS A 306 -20.48 -8.06 6.54
N GLU A 307 -20.66 -9.26 6.00
CA GLU A 307 -20.10 -9.61 4.69
C GLU A 307 -20.60 -8.63 3.61
N SER A 308 -19.68 -8.16 2.79
CA SER A 308 -19.97 -7.30 1.64
C SER A 308 -19.86 -8.15 0.38
N LYS A 309 -20.99 -8.52 -0.20
CA LYS A 309 -21.02 -9.29 -1.46
C LYS A 309 -21.06 -8.33 -2.63
N HIS A 310 -19.95 -8.19 -3.31
CA HIS A 310 -19.86 -7.43 -4.55
C HIS A 310 -19.25 -8.33 -5.64
N GLU A 311 -19.95 -8.50 -6.73
CA GLU A 311 -19.45 -9.25 -7.89
C GLU A 311 -18.60 -8.38 -8.82
N GLN A 312 -18.64 -7.07 -8.62
CA GLN A 312 -17.96 -6.10 -9.48
C GLN A 312 -16.57 -5.74 -8.94
N GLY A 313 -15.61 -5.57 -9.84
CA GLY A 313 -14.28 -5.08 -9.51
C GLY A 313 -13.24 -6.19 -9.34
N ILE A 314 -12.13 -5.83 -8.69
CA ILE A 314 -11.01 -6.74 -8.46
C ILE A 314 -11.11 -7.30 -7.05
N HIS A 315 -10.99 -8.61 -6.90
CA HIS A 315 -10.93 -9.30 -5.63
C HIS A 315 -9.47 -9.67 -5.29
N PHE A 316 -9.02 -9.30 -4.11
CA PHE A 316 -7.71 -9.67 -3.60
C PHE A 316 -7.83 -10.88 -2.67
N LEU A 317 -7.01 -11.89 -2.90
CA LEU A 317 -6.87 -13.01 -1.96
C LEU A 317 -5.79 -12.66 -0.93
N GLY A 318 -6.10 -12.83 0.37
CA GLY A 318 -5.15 -12.61 1.45
C GLY A 318 -4.08 -13.71 1.52
N GLY A 319 -2.96 -13.41 2.21
CA GLY A 319 -1.94 -14.38 2.55
C GLY A 319 -0.65 -14.30 1.74
N GLU A 320 0.40 -14.93 2.29
CA GLU A 320 1.74 -14.98 1.72
C GLU A 320 1.77 -15.75 0.40
N ASN A 321 1.04 -16.88 0.33
CA ASN A 321 0.98 -17.70 -0.88
C ASN A 321 0.35 -16.92 -2.05
N ALA A 322 -0.72 -16.18 -1.81
CA ALA A 322 -1.34 -15.32 -2.83
C ALA A 322 -0.39 -14.19 -3.28
N ALA A 323 0.35 -13.60 -2.35
CA ALA A 323 1.36 -12.57 -2.67
C ALA A 323 2.48 -13.11 -3.57
N LEU A 324 3.00 -14.29 -3.26
CA LEU A 324 4.02 -14.98 -4.05
C LEU A 324 3.48 -15.38 -5.43
N GLY A 325 2.24 -15.87 -5.48
CA GLY A 325 1.52 -16.13 -6.72
C GLY A 325 1.40 -14.87 -7.58
N ARG A 326 1.07 -13.72 -6.98
CA ARG A 326 1.00 -12.44 -7.74
C ARG A 326 2.35 -12.01 -8.31
N ILE A 327 3.45 -12.20 -7.59
CA ILE A 327 4.79 -11.93 -8.14
C ILE A 327 5.07 -12.86 -9.32
N SER A 328 4.80 -14.16 -9.17
CA SER A 328 4.95 -15.14 -10.24
C SER A 328 4.12 -14.78 -11.48
N GLU A 329 2.85 -14.45 -11.28
CA GLU A 329 1.95 -14.01 -12.35
C GLU A 329 2.46 -12.76 -13.07
N TYR A 330 2.75 -11.68 -12.33
CA TYR A 330 3.04 -10.37 -12.90
C TYR A 330 4.44 -10.31 -13.53
N PHE A 331 5.46 -10.87 -12.84
CA PHE A 331 6.83 -10.80 -13.32
C PHE A 331 7.14 -11.89 -14.36
N TRP A 332 6.72 -13.14 -14.07
CA TRP A 332 7.22 -14.30 -14.81
C TRP A 332 6.24 -14.80 -15.86
N LYS A 333 4.96 -15.00 -15.51
CA LYS A 333 3.95 -15.53 -16.43
C LYS A 333 3.52 -14.50 -17.47
N LYS A 334 3.17 -13.28 -17.03
CA LYS A 334 2.66 -12.20 -17.90
C LYS A 334 3.74 -11.22 -18.39
N ASP A 335 4.95 -11.28 -17.86
CA ASP A 335 6.07 -10.42 -18.25
C ASP A 335 5.79 -8.91 -18.18
N LEU A 336 4.98 -8.48 -17.23
CA LEU A 336 4.48 -7.10 -17.13
C LEU A 336 5.45 -6.15 -16.42
N LEU A 337 6.46 -6.70 -15.72
CA LEU A 337 7.46 -5.86 -15.03
C LEU A 337 8.20 -4.95 -16.00
N ARG A 338 8.48 -5.42 -17.22
CA ARG A 338 9.19 -4.67 -18.26
C ARG A 338 8.50 -3.39 -18.73
N VAL A 339 7.20 -3.26 -18.51
CA VAL A 339 6.35 -2.12 -18.94
C VAL A 339 5.65 -1.42 -17.78
N TYR A 340 6.03 -1.72 -16.54
CA TYR A 340 5.37 -1.22 -15.34
C TYR A 340 5.32 0.32 -15.27
N LYS A 341 6.38 1.02 -15.65
CA LYS A 341 6.46 2.48 -15.59
C LYS A 341 5.37 3.14 -16.46
N GLU A 342 5.13 2.57 -17.62
CA GLU A 342 4.16 3.05 -18.60
C GLU A 342 2.71 2.76 -18.16
N THR A 343 2.48 1.57 -17.60
CA THR A 343 1.12 1.08 -17.30
C THR A 343 0.60 1.49 -15.92
N ARG A 344 1.48 1.75 -14.95
CA ARG A 344 1.16 1.93 -13.53
C ARG A 344 0.13 2.99 -13.17
N ASN A 345 -0.14 3.93 -14.08
CA ASN A 345 -1.16 4.96 -13.89
C ASN A 345 -2.53 4.58 -14.48
N GLY A 346 -2.66 3.37 -15.02
CA GLY A 346 -3.96 2.85 -15.46
C GLY A 346 -4.95 2.76 -14.29
N MET A 347 -6.23 2.65 -14.61
CA MET A 347 -7.30 2.55 -13.63
C MET A 347 -8.14 1.28 -13.78
N MET A 348 -8.12 0.63 -14.94
CA MET A 348 -8.93 -0.55 -15.22
C MET A 348 -8.15 -1.85 -15.28
N GLY A 349 -8.73 -2.90 -14.69
CA GLY A 349 -8.22 -4.27 -14.76
C GLY A 349 -7.11 -4.58 -13.76
N PRO A 350 -6.68 -5.85 -13.70
CA PRO A 350 -5.73 -6.31 -12.70
C PRO A 350 -4.27 -5.98 -13.04
N ASP A 351 -3.96 -5.71 -14.31
CA ASP A 351 -2.60 -5.83 -14.84
C ASP A 351 -1.87 -4.49 -15.08
N TYR A 352 -2.54 -3.35 -14.93
CA TYR A 352 -1.89 -2.05 -15.10
C TYR A 352 -0.80 -1.76 -14.06
N SER A 353 -0.82 -2.44 -12.92
CA SER A 353 0.21 -2.30 -11.88
C SER A 353 0.43 -3.62 -11.14
N THR A 354 1.51 -3.68 -10.35
CA THR A 354 1.85 -4.86 -9.53
C THR A 354 0.77 -5.23 -8.51
N LYS A 355 0.06 -4.23 -7.96
CA LYS A 355 -0.95 -4.36 -6.90
C LYS A 355 -0.45 -5.05 -5.63
N PHE A 356 0.84 -4.92 -5.30
CA PHE A 356 1.45 -5.55 -4.12
C PHE A 356 1.05 -4.90 -2.79
N SER A 357 0.44 -3.72 -2.83
CA SER A 357 0.23 -2.91 -1.63
C SER A 357 -0.60 -3.56 -0.52
N PRO A 358 -1.67 -4.36 -0.77
CA PRO A 358 -2.38 -5.05 0.31
C PRO A 358 -1.50 -6.02 1.09
N TRP A 359 -0.70 -6.82 0.40
CA TRP A 359 0.21 -7.77 1.04
C TRP A 359 1.42 -7.10 1.71
N LEU A 360 1.89 -5.95 1.19
CA LEU A 360 2.92 -5.15 1.85
C LEU A 360 2.40 -4.49 3.13
N ALA A 361 1.13 -4.10 3.18
CA ALA A 361 0.51 -3.50 4.36
C ALA A 361 0.26 -4.53 5.46
N SER A 362 -0.30 -5.70 5.12
CA SER A 362 -0.46 -6.82 6.07
C SER A 362 0.86 -7.49 6.44
N GLY A 363 1.92 -7.18 5.70
CA GLY A 363 3.23 -7.82 5.84
C GLY A 363 3.30 -9.27 5.35
N SER A 364 2.27 -9.72 4.60
CA SER A 364 2.31 -11.03 3.92
C SER A 364 3.30 -11.07 2.75
N LEU A 365 3.84 -9.92 2.35
CA LEU A 365 4.89 -9.81 1.32
C LEU A 365 6.06 -8.99 1.84
N SER A 366 7.28 -9.53 1.71
CA SER A 366 8.49 -8.79 2.06
C SER A 366 8.91 -7.83 0.95
N PRO A 367 9.24 -6.56 1.26
CA PRO A 367 9.79 -5.62 0.28
C PRO A 367 11.20 -6.04 -0.19
N ARG A 368 11.99 -6.73 0.64
CA ARG A 368 13.30 -7.28 0.25
C ARG A 368 13.16 -8.45 -0.71
N TYR A 369 12.14 -9.30 -0.51
CA TYR A 369 11.83 -10.35 -1.47
C TYR A 369 11.44 -9.79 -2.84
N ILE A 370 10.63 -8.72 -2.89
CA ILE A 370 10.34 -8.04 -4.17
C ILE A 370 11.64 -7.53 -4.80
N TYR A 371 12.53 -6.94 -4.02
CA TYR A 371 13.83 -6.48 -4.52
C TYR A 371 14.64 -7.62 -5.13
N GLU A 372 14.77 -8.78 -4.44
CA GLU A 372 15.48 -9.94 -4.96
C GLU A 372 14.84 -10.47 -6.26
N GLU A 373 13.51 -10.52 -6.35
CA GLU A 373 12.80 -10.97 -7.55
C GLU A 373 12.95 -9.97 -8.72
N VAL A 374 12.97 -8.67 -8.46
CA VAL A 374 13.30 -7.66 -9.49
C VAL A 374 14.73 -7.88 -9.99
N ARG A 375 15.71 -8.08 -9.09
CA ARG A 375 17.10 -8.33 -9.47
C ARG A 375 17.28 -9.66 -10.21
N ARG A 376 16.51 -10.69 -9.82
CA ARG A 376 16.47 -11.98 -10.55
C ARG A 376 15.90 -11.79 -11.96
N TYR A 377 14.81 -11.04 -12.08
CA TYR A 377 14.19 -10.72 -13.36
C TYR A 377 15.14 -9.94 -14.28
N GLU A 378 15.82 -8.92 -13.77
CA GLU A 378 16.80 -8.12 -14.51
C GLU A 378 17.95 -8.96 -15.07
N LYS A 379 18.40 -9.96 -14.32
CA LYS A 379 19.46 -10.88 -14.76
C LYS A 379 18.99 -11.86 -15.84
N GLN A 380 17.73 -12.28 -15.81
CA GLN A 380 17.21 -13.33 -16.69
C GLN A 380 16.49 -12.80 -17.93
N ARG A 381 15.96 -11.57 -17.86
CA ARG A 381 15.16 -10.98 -18.94
C ARG A 381 15.68 -9.60 -19.34
N VAL A 382 15.25 -8.55 -18.67
CA VAL A 382 15.60 -7.17 -19.03
C VAL A 382 15.69 -6.27 -17.80
N ALA A 383 16.72 -5.42 -17.77
CA ALA A 383 16.85 -4.31 -16.84
C ALA A 383 16.50 -3.01 -17.58
N ASN A 384 15.51 -2.29 -17.09
CA ASN A 384 15.07 -1.02 -17.68
C ASN A 384 14.47 -0.09 -16.63
N ASP A 385 13.97 1.06 -17.09
CA ASP A 385 13.31 2.04 -16.23
C ASP A 385 12.09 1.46 -15.49
N SER A 386 11.36 0.52 -16.10
CA SER A 386 10.17 -0.08 -15.51
C SER A 386 10.51 -1.00 -14.34
N THR A 387 11.57 -1.81 -14.46
CA THR A 387 12.06 -2.67 -13.37
C THR A 387 12.53 -1.82 -12.20
N TYR A 388 13.30 -0.76 -12.48
CA TYR A 388 13.72 0.19 -11.45
C TYR A 388 12.52 0.92 -10.81
N TRP A 389 11.46 1.22 -11.56
CA TRP A 389 10.32 1.97 -11.03
C TRP A 389 9.57 1.25 -9.91
N VAL A 390 9.56 -0.08 -9.90
CA VAL A 390 9.01 -0.85 -8.77
C VAL A 390 9.83 -0.60 -7.50
N LEU A 391 11.16 -0.60 -7.61
CA LEU A 391 12.04 -0.30 -6.48
C LEU A 391 11.88 1.15 -6.02
N PHE A 392 11.71 2.07 -6.95
CA PHE A 392 11.43 3.49 -6.67
C PHE A 392 10.16 3.67 -5.80
N GLU A 393 9.10 2.90 -6.05
CA GLU A 393 7.88 2.93 -5.23
C GLU A 393 8.10 2.31 -3.85
N LEU A 394 8.93 1.27 -3.73
CA LEU A 394 9.31 0.70 -2.43
C LEU A 394 10.13 1.68 -1.60
N ILE A 395 11.02 2.47 -2.22
CA ILE A 395 11.77 3.53 -1.52
C ILE A 395 10.82 4.61 -0.99
N TRP A 396 9.75 4.96 -1.71
CA TRP A 396 8.72 5.85 -1.20
C TRP A 396 8.03 5.31 0.05
N ARG A 397 7.70 4.02 0.06
CA ARG A 397 7.11 3.37 1.23
C ARG A 397 8.05 3.42 2.43
N ASP A 398 9.34 3.13 2.23
CA ASP A 398 10.36 3.24 3.27
C ASP A 398 10.49 4.68 3.77
N TYR A 399 10.54 5.65 2.86
CA TYR A 399 10.60 7.06 3.20
C TYR A 399 9.45 7.49 4.12
N PHE A 400 8.21 7.11 3.82
CA PHE A 400 7.08 7.45 4.69
C PHE A 400 7.20 6.81 6.08
N LYS A 401 7.70 5.59 6.19
CA LYS A 401 7.97 4.96 7.49
C LYS A 401 9.04 5.73 8.28
N PHE A 402 10.13 6.10 7.65
CA PHE A 402 11.18 6.87 8.33
C PHE A 402 10.74 8.30 8.67
N ILE A 403 9.96 8.94 7.80
CA ILE A 403 9.37 10.26 8.06
C ILE A 403 8.36 10.21 9.22
N SER A 404 7.57 9.15 9.36
CA SER A 404 6.69 9.00 10.52
C SER A 404 7.48 8.89 11.84
N MET A 405 8.64 8.25 11.82
CA MET A 405 9.54 8.22 12.99
C MET A 405 10.15 9.60 13.30
N LYS A 406 10.51 10.37 12.27
CA LYS A 406 11.08 11.72 12.43
C LYS A 406 10.08 12.69 13.04
N HIS A 407 8.87 12.72 12.49
CA HIS A 407 7.86 13.73 12.82
C HIS A 407 6.85 13.26 13.88
N GLY A 408 6.83 11.95 14.21
CA GLY A 408 5.90 11.38 15.18
C GLY A 408 4.45 11.74 14.89
N ASN A 409 3.71 12.15 15.90
CA ASN A 409 2.27 12.45 15.79
C ASN A 409 1.94 13.65 14.90
N SER A 410 2.92 14.51 14.56
CA SER A 410 2.62 15.66 13.71
C SER A 410 2.14 15.29 12.31
N ILE A 411 2.40 14.06 11.83
CA ILE A 411 1.85 13.56 10.56
C ILE A 411 0.31 13.42 10.59
N PHE A 412 -0.30 13.31 11.78
CA PHE A 412 -1.74 13.19 11.99
C PHE A 412 -2.42 14.54 12.29
N HIS A 413 -1.65 15.58 12.62
CA HIS A 413 -2.18 16.89 12.99
C HIS A 413 -2.68 17.65 11.76
N LEU A 414 -3.67 18.53 11.94
CA LEU A 414 -4.28 19.31 10.86
C LEU A 414 -3.26 20.07 9.99
N GLY A 415 -2.28 20.69 10.63
CA GLY A 415 -1.20 21.41 9.97
C GLY A 415 -0.07 20.52 9.41
N GLY A 416 -0.13 19.21 9.64
CA GLY A 416 0.88 18.24 9.22
C GLY A 416 2.27 18.48 9.82
N PRO A 417 3.31 17.83 9.30
CA PRO A 417 4.70 17.98 9.76
C PRO A 417 5.25 19.42 9.69
N ARG A 418 4.71 20.23 8.78
CA ARG A 418 5.14 21.63 8.58
C ARG A 418 4.36 22.62 9.43
N ASN A 419 3.36 22.16 10.19
CA ASN A 419 2.48 23.01 10.99
C ASN A 419 1.83 24.16 10.18
N VAL A 420 1.36 23.85 8.96
CA VAL A 420 0.75 24.83 8.05
C VAL A 420 -0.62 25.23 8.59
N VAL A 421 -0.84 26.53 8.74
CA VAL A 421 -2.14 27.09 9.14
C VAL A 421 -3.00 27.27 7.88
N SER A 422 -4.10 26.53 7.80
CA SER A 422 -5.07 26.62 6.71
C SER A 422 -6.49 26.50 7.26
N LYS A 423 -7.43 27.13 6.60
CA LYS A 423 -8.86 26.98 6.93
C LYS A 423 -9.41 25.77 6.21
N TRP A 424 -9.86 24.80 6.98
CA TRP A 424 -10.47 23.56 6.50
C TRP A 424 -11.95 23.54 6.89
N SER A 425 -12.80 23.09 5.98
CA SER A 425 -14.20 22.80 6.25
C SER A 425 -14.34 21.37 6.80
N GLN A 426 -15.27 21.19 7.74
CA GLN A 426 -15.70 19.88 8.21
C GLN A 426 -17.18 19.63 7.86
N ASP A 427 -17.66 20.22 6.75
CA ASP A 427 -19.00 19.99 6.26
C ASP A 427 -19.23 18.51 5.96
N ARG A 428 -20.06 17.91 6.82
CA ARG A 428 -20.32 16.47 6.78
C ARG A 428 -21.14 16.07 5.56
N SER A 429 -22.08 16.89 5.12
CA SER A 429 -22.93 16.61 3.96
C SER A 429 -22.12 16.61 2.66
N LEU A 430 -21.23 17.60 2.50
CA LEU A 430 -20.30 17.64 1.37
C LEU A 430 -19.34 16.44 1.40
N PHE A 431 -18.78 16.13 2.56
CA PHE A 431 -17.91 14.96 2.73
C PHE A 431 -18.62 13.65 2.38
N GLU A 432 -19.86 13.47 2.85
CA GLU A 432 -20.66 12.27 2.54
C GLU A 432 -20.95 12.13 1.05
N SER A 433 -21.16 13.23 0.35
CA SER A 433 -21.30 13.21 -1.11
C SER A 433 -20.05 12.71 -1.81
N TRP A 434 -18.86 13.13 -1.34
CA TRP A 434 -17.58 12.61 -1.82
C TRP A 434 -17.37 11.13 -1.44
N ARG A 435 -17.61 10.80 -0.18
CA ARG A 435 -17.50 9.44 0.37
C ARG A 435 -18.32 8.43 -0.44
N ASP A 436 -19.55 8.79 -0.76
CA ASP A 436 -20.52 7.89 -1.39
C ASP A 436 -20.48 7.93 -2.93
N GLY A 437 -19.56 8.70 -3.51
CA GLY A 437 -19.45 8.87 -4.96
C GLY A 437 -20.71 9.50 -5.57
N ARG A 438 -21.12 10.65 -5.04
CA ARG A 438 -22.30 11.44 -5.46
C ARG A 438 -21.95 12.92 -5.62
N THR A 439 -20.78 13.19 -6.20
CA THR A 439 -20.26 14.56 -6.34
C THR A 439 -20.75 15.28 -7.59
N GLY A 440 -21.27 14.53 -8.58
CA GLY A 440 -21.60 15.07 -9.90
C GLY A 440 -20.40 15.16 -10.84
N TYR A 441 -19.25 14.64 -10.42
CA TYR A 441 -18.06 14.47 -11.24
C TYR A 441 -17.81 12.98 -11.47
N PRO A 442 -18.17 12.43 -12.64
CA PRO A 442 -18.17 10.98 -12.89
C PRO A 442 -16.84 10.29 -12.54
N LEU A 443 -15.70 10.93 -12.86
CA LEU A 443 -14.39 10.36 -12.55
C LEU A 443 -14.11 10.28 -11.03
N ILE A 444 -14.60 11.23 -10.24
CA ILE A 444 -14.52 11.18 -8.76
C ILE A 444 -15.43 10.06 -8.25
N ASP A 445 -16.69 10.06 -8.71
CA ASP A 445 -17.72 9.15 -8.24
C ASP A 445 -17.36 7.70 -8.55
N ALA A 446 -16.85 7.42 -9.75
CA ALA A 446 -16.35 6.11 -10.16
C ALA A 446 -15.21 5.60 -9.26
N ASN A 447 -14.24 6.47 -8.93
CA ASN A 447 -13.14 6.09 -8.04
C ASN A 447 -13.62 5.79 -6.61
N MET A 448 -14.60 6.55 -6.09
CA MET A 448 -15.15 6.29 -4.76
C MET A 448 -16.01 5.03 -4.74
N LYS A 449 -16.73 4.70 -5.84
CA LYS A 449 -17.42 3.42 -6.00
C LYS A 449 -16.43 2.25 -6.05
N GLU A 450 -15.32 2.36 -6.82
CA GLU A 450 -14.25 1.35 -6.80
C GLU A 450 -13.74 1.11 -5.37
N LEU A 451 -13.42 2.18 -4.65
CA LEU A 451 -12.93 2.09 -3.26
C LEU A 451 -13.90 1.34 -2.35
N SER A 452 -15.17 1.73 -2.35
CA SER A 452 -16.19 1.14 -1.48
C SER A 452 -16.52 -0.31 -1.83
N THR A 453 -16.35 -0.69 -3.10
CA THR A 453 -16.68 -2.03 -3.61
C THR A 453 -15.52 -3.02 -3.45
N THR A 454 -14.28 -2.58 -3.66
CA THR A 454 -13.11 -3.47 -3.73
C THR A 454 -12.13 -3.30 -2.56
N GLY A 455 -12.25 -2.24 -1.77
CA GLY A 455 -11.24 -1.86 -0.79
C GLY A 455 -9.91 -1.42 -1.43
N PHE A 456 -9.90 -1.14 -2.74
CA PHE A 456 -8.72 -0.73 -3.48
C PHE A 456 -9.03 0.47 -4.39
N MET A 457 -8.03 1.23 -4.71
CA MET A 457 -8.08 2.32 -5.69
C MET A 457 -6.72 2.48 -6.35
N SER A 458 -6.71 2.74 -7.66
CA SER A 458 -5.46 2.99 -8.39
C SER A 458 -4.68 4.17 -7.79
N ASN A 459 -3.35 4.18 -8.00
CA ASN A 459 -2.53 5.34 -7.62
C ASN A 459 -3.09 6.66 -8.18
N ARG A 460 -3.51 6.64 -9.43
CA ARG A 460 -4.05 7.81 -10.10
C ARG A 460 -5.39 8.25 -9.49
N GLY A 461 -6.28 7.29 -9.22
CA GLY A 461 -7.54 7.55 -8.54
C GLY A 461 -7.35 8.26 -7.20
N ARG A 462 -6.46 7.74 -6.34
CA ARG A 462 -6.16 8.35 -5.02
C ARG A 462 -5.71 9.80 -5.14
N GLN A 463 -4.87 10.13 -6.13
CA GLN A 463 -4.42 11.50 -6.38
C GLN A 463 -5.58 12.42 -6.79
N ILE A 464 -6.46 11.93 -7.66
CA ILE A 464 -7.59 12.68 -8.19
C ILE A 464 -8.59 12.98 -7.06
N VAL A 465 -9.04 11.96 -6.33
CA VAL A 465 -10.05 12.13 -5.28
C VAL A 465 -9.53 12.91 -4.07
N CYS A 466 -8.24 12.74 -3.72
CA CYS A 466 -7.60 13.55 -2.69
C CYS A 466 -7.53 15.03 -3.11
N SER A 467 -7.05 15.31 -4.32
CA SER A 467 -6.98 16.69 -4.83
C SER A 467 -8.36 17.35 -4.86
N PHE A 468 -9.39 16.65 -5.29
CA PHE A 468 -10.76 17.17 -5.31
C PHE A 468 -11.26 17.51 -3.91
N LEU A 469 -11.11 16.58 -2.94
CA LEU A 469 -11.52 16.81 -1.56
C LEU A 469 -10.85 18.06 -0.96
N VAL A 470 -9.52 18.17 -1.12
CA VAL A 470 -8.75 19.23 -0.44
C VAL A 470 -8.70 20.54 -1.19
N ARG A 471 -8.74 20.55 -2.54
CA ARG A 471 -8.56 21.75 -3.36
C ARG A 471 -9.86 22.35 -3.86
N ASP A 472 -10.78 21.51 -4.34
CA ASP A 472 -12.05 21.98 -4.87
C ASP A 472 -13.10 22.12 -3.75
N MET A 473 -13.21 21.13 -2.86
CA MET A 473 -14.17 21.16 -1.76
C MET A 473 -13.66 21.87 -0.49
N GLY A 474 -12.33 21.96 -0.28
CA GLY A 474 -11.74 22.58 0.91
C GLY A 474 -12.02 21.83 2.22
N ILE A 475 -12.35 20.55 2.14
CA ILE A 475 -12.65 19.68 3.28
C ILE A 475 -11.36 19.28 4.01
N ASP A 476 -11.45 19.17 5.34
CA ASP A 476 -10.35 18.67 6.20
C ASP A 476 -9.82 17.34 5.66
N TRP A 477 -8.58 17.35 5.23
CA TRP A 477 -7.92 16.22 4.60
C TRP A 477 -7.91 14.96 5.48
N ARG A 478 -7.99 15.12 6.81
CA ARG A 478 -8.01 14.01 7.77
C ARG A 478 -9.31 13.20 7.67
N MET A 479 -10.44 13.84 7.27
CA MET A 479 -11.67 13.09 6.98
C MET A 479 -11.45 12.08 5.85
N GLY A 480 -10.77 12.50 4.78
CA GLY A 480 -10.41 11.60 3.68
C GLY A 480 -9.40 10.53 4.11
N ALA A 481 -8.41 10.90 4.94
CA ALA A 481 -7.41 9.97 5.44
C ALA A 481 -8.02 8.87 6.32
N GLU A 482 -8.92 9.22 7.24
CA GLU A 482 -9.63 8.24 8.08
C GLU A 482 -10.64 7.40 7.29
N TRP A 483 -11.28 7.97 6.26
CA TRP A 483 -12.13 7.16 5.38
C TRP A 483 -11.31 6.14 4.57
N PHE A 484 -10.12 6.51 4.14
CA PHE A 484 -9.19 5.57 3.52
C PHE A 484 -8.71 4.50 4.51
N GLU A 485 -8.51 4.85 5.78
CA GLU A 485 -8.26 3.89 6.85
C GLU A 485 -9.38 2.85 6.96
N THR A 486 -10.65 3.28 6.88
CA THR A 486 -11.79 2.38 6.90
C THR A 486 -11.79 1.40 5.71
N CYS A 487 -11.60 1.91 4.50
CA CYS A 487 -11.90 1.18 3.27
C CYS A 487 -10.72 0.37 2.72
N LEU A 488 -9.49 0.92 2.78
CA LEU A 488 -8.36 0.38 2.02
C LEU A 488 -7.82 -0.93 2.60
N LEU A 489 -7.69 -1.96 1.76
CA LEU A 489 -6.98 -3.21 2.07
C LEU A 489 -5.50 -2.96 2.39
N ASP A 490 -4.92 -1.94 1.75
CA ASP A 490 -3.51 -1.58 1.86
C ASP A 490 -3.25 -0.43 2.85
N TYR A 491 -4.15 -0.24 3.82
CA TYR A 491 -3.94 0.77 4.85
C TYR A 491 -2.65 0.49 5.66
N ASP A 492 -1.77 1.46 5.67
CA ASP A 492 -0.57 1.57 6.50
C ASP A 492 -0.53 3.03 6.99
N PRO A 493 -0.50 3.30 8.30
CA PRO A 493 -0.68 4.66 8.81
C PRO A 493 0.40 5.63 8.31
N ALA A 494 1.67 5.21 8.28
CA ALA A 494 2.77 6.05 7.80
C ALA A 494 2.55 6.47 6.35
N SER A 495 2.14 5.53 5.52
CA SER A 495 1.94 5.74 4.10
C SER A 495 0.66 6.46 3.76
N ASN A 496 -0.43 6.15 4.46
CA ASN A 496 -1.71 6.80 4.26
C ASN A 496 -1.59 8.29 4.61
N TYR A 497 -1.18 8.59 5.84
CA TYR A 497 -1.05 9.98 6.29
C TYR A 497 0.09 10.73 5.59
N GLY A 498 1.19 10.05 5.28
CA GLY A 498 2.24 10.62 4.44
C GLY A 498 1.73 11.12 3.09
N ASN A 499 0.95 10.30 2.38
CA ASN A 499 0.35 10.69 1.10
C ASN A 499 -0.72 11.79 1.23
N TRP A 500 -1.57 11.72 2.26
CA TRP A 500 -2.60 12.73 2.49
C TRP A 500 -2.00 14.09 2.85
N THR A 501 -0.95 14.16 3.69
CA THR A 501 -0.24 15.41 3.99
C THR A 501 0.38 16.04 2.74
N TYR A 502 0.90 15.20 1.81
CA TYR A 502 1.38 15.68 0.50
C TYR A 502 0.25 16.26 -0.37
N GLY A 503 -0.89 15.56 -0.46
CA GLY A 503 -2.07 16.02 -1.20
C GLY A 503 -2.65 17.31 -0.65
N ALA A 504 -2.71 17.44 0.68
CA ALA A 504 -3.20 18.61 1.39
C ALA A 504 -2.25 19.81 1.35
N GLY A 505 -0.96 19.61 1.00
CA GLY A 505 0.05 20.67 1.01
C GLY A 505 0.57 21.03 2.41
N VAL A 506 0.36 20.15 3.40
CA VAL A 506 0.83 20.31 4.78
C VAL A 506 2.04 19.41 5.09
N GLY A 507 2.41 18.53 4.15
CA GLY A 507 3.58 17.66 4.23
C GLY A 507 4.81 18.28 3.58
N ASN A 508 5.88 17.48 3.47
CA ASN A 508 7.20 17.92 3.00
C ASN A 508 7.35 17.87 1.46
N ASP A 509 6.26 17.91 0.68
CA ASP A 509 6.34 18.08 -0.77
C ASP A 509 6.75 19.52 -1.09
N PRO A 510 7.84 19.75 -1.85
CA PRO A 510 8.23 21.10 -2.27
C PRO A 510 7.21 21.76 -3.22
N ARG A 511 6.23 21.02 -3.71
CA ARG A 511 5.15 21.50 -4.60
C ARG A 511 3.86 21.67 -3.83
N GLU A 512 3.71 22.76 -3.12
CA GLU A 512 2.59 23.02 -2.20
C GLU A 512 1.21 23.06 -2.88
N ASP A 513 1.14 23.55 -4.13
CA ASP A 513 -0.11 23.80 -4.87
C ASP A 513 -0.44 22.70 -5.89
N ARG A 514 -0.17 21.47 -5.54
CA ARG A 514 -0.45 20.35 -6.42
C ARG A 514 -1.95 20.19 -6.67
N TYR A 515 -2.35 20.33 -7.94
CA TYR A 515 -3.73 20.22 -8.38
C TYR A 515 -3.89 19.19 -9.50
N PHE A 516 -4.87 18.31 -9.38
CA PHE A 516 -5.20 17.31 -10.38
C PHE A 516 -6.53 17.67 -11.05
N SER A 517 -6.45 18.48 -12.09
CA SER A 517 -7.62 18.93 -12.87
C SER A 517 -8.42 17.73 -13.39
N ILE A 518 -9.67 17.58 -12.97
CA ILE A 518 -10.55 16.47 -13.37
C ILE A 518 -10.66 16.36 -14.88
N PRO A 519 -10.91 17.43 -15.66
CA PRO A 519 -10.98 17.33 -17.12
C PRO A 519 -9.69 16.80 -17.75
N LYS A 520 -8.54 17.27 -17.26
CA LYS A 520 -7.24 16.79 -17.76
C LYS A 520 -7.00 15.32 -17.40
N GLN A 521 -7.38 14.91 -16.17
CA GLN A 521 -7.21 13.53 -15.74
C GLN A 521 -8.12 12.59 -16.51
N ALA A 522 -9.39 12.94 -16.72
CA ALA A 522 -10.34 12.16 -17.50
C ALA A 522 -9.82 11.96 -18.94
N LYS A 523 -9.43 13.05 -19.61
CA LYS A 523 -8.88 12.98 -20.98
C LYS A 523 -7.63 12.11 -21.08
N THR A 524 -6.80 12.07 -20.02
CA THR A 524 -5.52 11.35 -20.06
C THR A 524 -5.64 9.87 -19.69
N TYR A 525 -6.50 9.53 -18.73
CA TYR A 525 -6.52 8.19 -18.13
C TYR A 525 -7.80 7.40 -18.36
N ASP A 526 -8.86 8.08 -18.82
CA ASP A 526 -10.13 7.46 -19.20
C ASP A 526 -10.75 8.21 -20.39
N PRO A 527 -10.03 8.34 -21.54
CA PRO A 527 -10.48 9.17 -22.66
C PRO A 527 -11.81 8.72 -23.27
N GLU A 528 -12.08 7.41 -23.25
CA GLU A 528 -13.31 6.81 -23.78
C GLU A 528 -14.43 6.71 -22.71
N GLY A 529 -14.14 7.09 -21.45
CA GLY A 529 -15.09 6.96 -20.35
C GLY A 529 -15.45 5.50 -20.00
N ASP A 530 -14.57 4.56 -20.30
CA ASP A 530 -14.81 3.12 -20.04
C ASP A 530 -14.71 2.80 -18.55
N TYR A 531 -13.76 3.44 -17.82
CA TYR A 531 -13.67 3.31 -16.37
C TYR A 531 -14.92 3.89 -15.67
N VAL A 532 -15.35 5.07 -16.10
CA VAL A 532 -16.58 5.70 -15.60
C VAL A 532 -17.80 4.82 -15.91
N ALA A 533 -17.95 4.36 -17.15
CA ALA A 533 -19.07 3.50 -17.52
C ALA A 533 -19.09 2.14 -16.79
N TYR A 534 -17.92 1.63 -16.39
CA TYR A 534 -17.81 0.41 -15.60
C TYR A 534 -18.36 0.61 -14.18
N TRP A 535 -17.96 1.69 -13.50
CA TRP A 535 -18.33 1.95 -12.11
C TRP A 535 -19.67 2.69 -11.95
N LEU A 536 -20.13 3.40 -12.99
CA LEU A 536 -21.39 4.14 -13.06
C LEU A 536 -22.24 3.61 -14.23
N PRO A 537 -22.95 2.49 -14.03
CA PRO A 537 -23.71 1.84 -15.09
C PRO A 537 -24.74 2.73 -15.79
N GLU A 538 -25.26 3.72 -15.06
CA GLU A 538 -26.20 4.73 -15.57
C GLU A 538 -25.61 5.59 -16.71
N LEU A 539 -24.30 5.70 -16.80
CA LEU A 539 -23.62 6.47 -17.85
C LEU A 539 -23.22 5.62 -19.07
N ARG A 540 -23.42 4.30 -19.04
CA ARG A 540 -23.02 3.38 -20.13
C ARG A 540 -23.70 3.70 -21.44
N GLN A 541 -24.95 4.13 -21.39
CA GLN A 541 -25.77 4.41 -22.59
C GLN A 541 -25.37 5.72 -23.28
N LEU A 542 -24.59 6.57 -22.60
CA LEU A 542 -24.12 7.81 -23.21
C LEU A 542 -23.00 7.52 -24.23
N PRO A 543 -22.92 8.32 -25.29
CA PRO A 543 -21.74 8.32 -26.17
C PRO A 543 -20.45 8.45 -25.35
N LYS A 544 -19.40 7.79 -25.78
CA LYS A 544 -18.12 7.72 -25.03
C LYS A 544 -17.58 9.09 -24.62
N GLU A 545 -17.66 10.04 -25.53
CA GLU A 545 -17.17 11.42 -25.33
C GLU A 545 -17.94 12.17 -24.24
N ARG A 546 -19.17 11.72 -23.93
CA ARG A 546 -20.05 12.32 -22.93
C ARG A 546 -20.00 11.64 -21.57
N ARG A 547 -19.44 10.44 -21.44
CA ARG A 547 -19.43 9.66 -20.19
C ARG A 547 -18.70 10.39 -19.06
N ASN A 548 -17.58 11.02 -19.35
CA ASN A 548 -16.81 11.81 -18.39
C ASN A 548 -17.40 13.20 -18.10
N PHE A 549 -18.24 13.73 -19.03
CA PHE A 549 -18.84 15.07 -18.95
C PHE A 549 -20.31 15.02 -19.40
N PRO A 550 -21.19 14.32 -18.66
CA PRO A 550 -22.56 14.04 -19.10
C PRO A 550 -23.51 15.26 -19.05
N GLY A 551 -23.08 16.38 -18.44
CA GLY A 551 -23.91 17.57 -18.28
C GLY A 551 -25.16 17.29 -17.44
N GLN A 552 -26.33 17.65 -17.97
CA GLN A 552 -27.63 17.43 -17.31
C GLN A 552 -28.07 15.95 -17.23
N SER A 553 -27.35 15.05 -17.91
CA SER A 553 -27.64 13.60 -17.86
C SER A 553 -27.06 12.91 -16.64
N TYR A 554 -26.53 13.65 -15.68
CA TYR A 554 -26.00 13.13 -14.43
C TYR A 554 -26.36 14.04 -13.26
N ILE A 555 -26.08 13.61 -12.03
CA ILE A 555 -26.37 14.38 -10.82
C ILE A 555 -25.65 15.74 -10.84
N LYS A 556 -26.29 16.73 -10.23
CA LYS A 556 -25.73 18.09 -10.17
C LYS A 556 -24.41 18.10 -9.39
N GLN A 557 -23.44 18.85 -9.91
CA GLN A 557 -22.16 19.08 -9.25
C GLN A 557 -22.33 19.79 -7.90
N ILE A 558 -21.74 19.24 -6.84
CA ILE A 558 -21.87 19.75 -5.47
C ILE A 558 -21.04 21.00 -5.21
N VAL A 559 -19.93 21.18 -5.92
CA VAL A 559 -19.06 22.36 -5.86
C VAL A 559 -18.53 22.69 -7.25
N PRO A 560 -18.21 23.95 -7.56
CA PRO A 560 -17.50 24.29 -8.80
C PRO A 560 -16.02 23.87 -8.70
N LEU A 561 -15.40 23.56 -9.85
CA LEU A 561 -13.96 23.33 -9.90
C LEU A 561 -13.19 24.65 -9.73
N LYS A 562 -12.19 24.67 -8.88
CA LYS A 562 -11.40 25.86 -8.53
C LYS A 562 -10.63 26.46 -9.72
N PHE A 563 -10.27 25.63 -10.71
CA PHE A 563 -9.51 26.02 -11.91
C PHE A 563 -10.20 25.53 -13.19
N GLY A 564 -11.54 25.60 -13.27
CA GLY A 564 -12.35 24.98 -14.32
C GLY A 564 -12.83 25.90 -15.47
N ASN A 565 -12.50 27.19 -15.48
CA ASN A 565 -13.02 28.12 -16.48
C ASN A 565 -11.96 28.54 -17.50
N THR A 566 -11.64 27.66 -18.45
CA THR A 566 -10.91 28.07 -19.66
C THR A 566 -11.44 27.48 -20.96
N HIS A 567 -12.66 26.97 -21.07
CA HIS A 567 -13.31 26.67 -22.36
C HIS A 567 -14.82 26.42 -22.17
N GLN A 568 -15.58 27.47 -21.89
CA GLN A 568 -17.02 27.55 -22.22
C GLN A 568 -17.41 29.02 -22.45
N SER A 569 -16.96 29.58 -23.58
CA SER A 569 -17.60 30.76 -24.17
C SER A 569 -17.13 30.91 -25.59
N THR A 570 -17.71 30.16 -26.54
CA THR A 570 -17.89 30.58 -27.92
C THR A 570 -19.04 29.77 -28.51
N HIS A 571 -20.26 30.14 -28.20
CA HIS A 571 -21.43 30.05 -29.06
C HIS A 571 -22.60 30.74 -28.32
N ALA A 572 -22.62 32.08 -28.44
CA ALA A 572 -23.85 32.86 -28.34
C ALA A 572 -23.67 34.11 -29.21
N SER A 573 -24.32 34.02 -30.36
CA SER A 573 -24.96 35.08 -31.13
C SER A 573 -24.21 36.39 -31.41
N ASN A 574 -23.83 36.58 -32.66
CA ASN A 574 -23.77 37.86 -33.35
C ASN A 574 -25.04 38.68 -33.15
N GLY A 575 -24.89 39.84 -32.56
CA GLY A 575 -25.87 40.92 -32.57
C GLY A 575 -25.10 42.23 -32.84
N ARG A 576 -25.28 42.76 -34.04
CA ARG A 576 -24.75 44.06 -34.49
C ARG A 576 -25.09 45.19 -33.54
N SER A 577 -24.14 46.08 -33.30
CA SER A 577 -24.41 47.53 -33.31
C SER A 577 -23.11 48.29 -33.55
N GLU A 578 -23.23 49.26 -34.46
CA GLU A 578 -22.21 50.10 -35.03
C GLU A 578 -21.72 51.22 -34.11
N ASN A 579 -20.50 51.69 -34.46
CA ASN A 579 -19.95 53.07 -34.40
C ASN A 579 -19.76 53.77 -33.03
N THR A 580 -18.53 54.12 -32.72
CA THR A 580 -17.95 55.46 -33.05
C THR A 580 -16.48 55.57 -32.65
N HIS A 581 -15.74 56.25 -33.53
CA HIS A 581 -14.35 56.73 -33.39
C HIS A 581 -14.11 57.53 -32.09
N HIS A 582 -12.91 57.39 -31.51
CA HIS A 582 -12.00 58.53 -31.34
C HIS A 582 -10.55 58.08 -31.04
N SER A 583 -9.70 58.68 -31.82
CA SER A 583 -8.24 58.72 -31.81
C SER A 583 -7.66 59.51 -30.62
N HIS A 584 -6.47 59.19 -30.25
CA HIS A 584 -5.27 60.02 -29.93
C HIS A 584 -4.51 59.42 -28.71
N VAL A 585 -3.26 59.25 -28.71
CA VAL A 585 -2.00 59.85 -29.05
C VAL A 585 -0.90 59.22 -28.20
N ARG A 586 0.18 58.88 -28.83
CA ARG A 586 1.49 58.43 -28.28
C ARG A 586 2.13 59.44 -27.34
N LYS A 587 2.93 58.93 -26.36
CA LYS A 587 4.26 59.39 -25.86
C LYS A 587 4.67 58.45 -24.75
N GLY A 588 5.74 57.75 -24.69
CA GLY A 588 7.15 57.97 -25.07
C GLY A 588 7.98 58.54 -23.93
N ARG A 589 8.82 57.69 -23.30
CA ARG A 589 10.15 57.94 -22.70
C ARG A 589 10.37 57.05 -21.45
N ARG A 590 11.31 56.15 -21.47
CA ARG A 590 12.80 56.14 -21.33
C ARG A 590 13.31 56.45 -19.90
N GLN A 591 14.03 55.44 -19.39
CA GLN A 591 15.27 55.50 -18.59
C GLN A 591 15.20 56.13 -17.17
N ASN A 592 15.77 55.60 -16.14
CA ASN A 592 17.14 55.08 -15.86
C ASN A 592 17.21 54.52 -14.42
N LYS A 593 18.09 53.51 -14.25
CA LYS A 593 19.08 53.30 -13.19
C LYS A 593 18.85 53.85 -11.75
N MET A 594 18.80 53.01 -10.78
CA MET A 594 19.89 52.65 -9.86
C MET A 594 19.57 51.33 -9.21
#